data_4c71f11785709ea7da3f3dd6d1e5cfdd
#
_entry.id   4c71f11785709ea7da3f3dd6d1e5cfdd
#
_cell.length_a   1.000
_cell.length_b   1.000
_cell.length_c   1.000
_cell.angle_alpha   90.00
_cell.angle_beta   90.00
_cell.angle_gamma   90.00
#
_symmetry.space_group_name_H-M   'P 1'
#
loop_
_entity.id
_entity.type
_entity.pdbx_description
1 polymer ?
#
loop_
_entity_poly.entity_id
_entity_poly.type
_entity_poly.pdbx_seq_one_letter_code
_entity_poly.pdbx_strand_id
1 'polypeptide(L)'
;MKQQRYLFPISFMARLLHVSVSRFYDWLKRGMNKRLVQRNQQTILVKIAHEETKQSYGYIRLTKHLQAQGIKISTYAVRQIKKLNQLYCKRHKRFKRTTKSDHNRAIYANLLEQQFSMTKPNLAWSSDITYIWTAEGWLYLAAVKDLYTKQVVGYSLNERMTAQLVCNALTMAIRNQKPTKGLIIHSDRGSQYCSHEYRKILEKCDFQGSMSKRGDCYDNAPIESFWGILKN
;
A
#
# COMPACT_ATOMS: atom_id res chain seq x y z
N MET A 1 -28.09 -37.91 -16.04
CA MET A 1 -29.39 -37.96 -16.73
C MET A 1 -29.47 -37.07 -17.98
N LYS A 2 -29.21 -35.74 -17.91
CA LYS A 2 -29.36 -34.85 -19.09
C LYS A 2 -28.49 -35.27 -20.29
N GLN A 3 -27.24 -35.63 -20.08
CA GLN A 3 -26.31 -36.03 -21.13
C GLN A 3 -26.59 -37.43 -21.66
N GLN A 4 -27.16 -38.29 -20.86
CA GLN A 4 -27.41 -39.70 -21.17
C GLN A 4 -28.85 -40.03 -21.60
N ARG A 5 -29.72 -39.01 -21.73
CA ARG A 5 -31.15 -39.15 -22.00
C ARG A 5 -31.46 -39.79 -23.37
N TYR A 6 -30.50 -39.77 -24.28
CA TYR A 6 -30.62 -40.37 -25.60
C TYR A 6 -30.23 -41.88 -25.63
N LEU A 7 -29.46 -42.30 -24.62
CA LEU A 7 -28.98 -43.69 -24.50
C LEU A 7 -29.85 -44.54 -23.55
N PHE A 8 -30.41 -43.91 -22.51
CA PHE A 8 -31.17 -44.61 -21.47
C PHE A 8 -32.49 -43.92 -21.16
N PRO A 9 -33.58 -44.70 -20.91
CA PRO A 9 -34.87 -44.14 -20.49
C PRO A 9 -34.75 -43.34 -19.20
N ILE A 10 -35.37 -42.16 -19.16
CA ILE A 10 -35.33 -41.26 -17.99
C ILE A 10 -35.91 -41.92 -16.74
N SER A 11 -36.97 -42.73 -16.88
CA SER A 11 -37.58 -43.51 -15.80
C SER A 11 -36.61 -44.51 -15.16
N PHE A 12 -35.83 -45.20 -15.98
CA PHE A 12 -34.75 -46.10 -15.52
C PHE A 12 -33.68 -45.38 -14.74
N MET A 13 -33.13 -44.29 -15.31
CA MET A 13 -32.11 -43.47 -14.65
C MET A 13 -32.63 -42.83 -13.36
N ALA A 14 -33.87 -42.37 -13.35
CA ALA A 14 -34.49 -41.76 -12.18
C ALA A 14 -34.65 -42.75 -11.03
N ARG A 15 -35.02 -43.99 -11.34
CA ARG A 15 -35.11 -45.08 -10.36
C ARG A 15 -33.74 -45.43 -9.77
N LEU A 16 -32.71 -45.55 -10.64
CA LEU A 16 -31.35 -45.88 -10.22
C LEU A 16 -30.72 -44.79 -9.34
N LEU A 17 -31.01 -43.52 -9.64
CA LEU A 17 -30.48 -42.38 -8.92
C LEU A 17 -31.37 -41.89 -7.78
N HIS A 18 -32.46 -42.58 -7.49
CA HIS A 18 -33.47 -42.23 -6.46
C HIS A 18 -34.00 -40.79 -6.59
N VAL A 19 -34.20 -40.30 -7.81
CA VAL A 19 -34.75 -38.97 -8.07
C VAL A 19 -36.10 -39.05 -8.77
N SER A 20 -37.00 -38.09 -8.49
CA SER A 20 -38.30 -38.01 -9.15
C SER A 20 -38.14 -37.58 -10.61
N VAL A 21 -38.83 -38.30 -11.53
CA VAL A 21 -38.90 -37.96 -12.95
C VAL A 21 -39.48 -36.55 -13.15
N SER A 22 -40.52 -36.19 -12.40
CA SER A 22 -41.13 -34.85 -12.38
C SER A 22 -40.12 -33.77 -12.05
N ARG A 23 -39.36 -33.94 -10.94
CA ARG A 23 -38.31 -33.00 -10.53
C ARG A 23 -37.19 -32.86 -11.57
N PHE A 24 -36.87 -33.92 -12.28
CA PHE A 24 -35.91 -33.85 -13.37
C PHE A 24 -36.41 -32.97 -14.53
N TYR A 25 -37.65 -33.10 -14.93
CA TYR A 25 -38.23 -32.24 -15.98
C TYR A 25 -38.41 -30.81 -15.53
N ASP A 26 -38.83 -30.59 -14.29
CA ASP A 26 -38.86 -29.22 -13.71
C ASP A 26 -37.49 -28.56 -13.68
N TRP A 27 -36.46 -29.34 -13.33
CA TRP A 27 -35.08 -28.86 -13.36
C TRP A 27 -34.62 -28.53 -14.80
N LEU A 28 -35.02 -29.35 -15.79
CA LEU A 28 -34.73 -29.08 -17.21
C LEU A 28 -35.42 -27.80 -17.72
N LYS A 29 -36.63 -27.53 -17.26
CA LYS A 29 -37.41 -26.32 -17.62
C LYS A 29 -36.92 -25.09 -16.90
N ARG A 30 -36.31 -25.22 -15.71
CA ARG A 30 -35.74 -24.08 -14.98
C ARG A 30 -34.53 -23.57 -15.78
N GLY A 31 -34.61 -22.34 -16.26
CA GLY A 31 -33.47 -21.63 -16.80
C GLY A 31 -32.31 -21.52 -15.79
N MET A 32 -31.18 -21.07 -16.22
CA MET A 32 -30.04 -20.85 -15.33
C MET A 32 -30.44 -19.97 -14.13
N ASN A 33 -30.06 -20.40 -12.93
CA ASN A 33 -30.36 -19.65 -11.71
C ASN A 33 -29.78 -18.23 -11.83
N LYS A 34 -30.64 -17.22 -11.83
CA LYS A 34 -30.27 -15.80 -11.97
C LYS A 34 -29.15 -15.39 -10.99
N ARG A 35 -29.20 -15.91 -9.75
CA ARG A 35 -28.16 -15.67 -8.73
C ARG A 35 -26.81 -16.28 -9.13
N LEU A 36 -26.81 -17.47 -9.75
CA LEU A 36 -25.59 -18.12 -10.20
C LEU A 36 -24.98 -17.35 -11.38
N VAL A 37 -25.78 -16.91 -12.32
CA VAL A 37 -25.35 -16.08 -13.46
C VAL A 37 -24.72 -14.78 -12.96
N GLN A 38 -25.40 -14.07 -12.06
CA GLN A 38 -24.89 -12.84 -11.46
C GLN A 38 -23.57 -13.05 -10.71
N ARG A 39 -23.49 -14.14 -9.93
CA ARG A 39 -22.25 -14.48 -9.21
C ARG A 39 -21.08 -14.78 -10.16
N ASN A 40 -21.35 -15.48 -11.25
CA ASN A 40 -20.33 -15.75 -12.28
C ASN A 40 -19.85 -14.47 -12.95
N GLN A 41 -20.77 -13.57 -13.30
CA GLN A 41 -20.43 -12.24 -13.85
C GLN A 41 -19.57 -11.43 -12.87
N GLN A 42 -19.96 -11.35 -11.60
CA GLN A 42 -19.18 -10.67 -10.57
C GLN A 42 -17.79 -11.31 -10.40
N THR A 43 -17.69 -12.64 -10.51
CA THR A 43 -16.41 -13.34 -10.41
C THR A 43 -15.46 -12.94 -11.54
N ILE A 44 -15.96 -12.84 -12.78
CA ILE A 44 -15.18 -12.40 -13.94
C ILE A 44 -14.70 -10.97 -13.73
N LEU A 45 -15.58 -10.05 -13.33
CA LEU A 45 -15.24 -8.64 -13.09
C LEU A 45 -14.18 -8.48 -11.99
N VAL A 46 -14.29 -9.23 -10.90
CA VAL A 46 -13.30 -9.22 -9.81
C VAL A 46 -11.94 -9.74 -10.28
N LYS A 47 -11.89 -10.77 -11.14
CA LYS A 47 -10.66 -11.30 -11.71
C LYS A 47 -9.97 -10.26 -12.61
N ILE A 48 -10.73 -9.65 -13.52
CA ILE A 48 -10.22 -8.60 -14.41
C ILE A 48 -9.64 -7.46 -13.60
N ALA A 49 -10.42 -6.89 -12.67
CA ALA A 49 -9.97 -5.79 -11.83
C ALA A 49 -8.74 -6.15 -10.96
N HIS A 50 -8.61 -7.43 -10.54
CA HIS A 50 -7.45 -7.90 -9.79
C HIS A 50 -6.17 -7.86 -10.65
N GLU A 51 -6.27 -8.27 -11.92
CA GLU A 51 -5.14 -8.19 -12.87
C GLU A 51 -4.82 -6.75 -13.27
N GLU A 52 -5.83 -5.91 -13.59
CA GLU A 52 -5.65 -4.49 -13.90
C GLU A 52 -4.90 -3.74 -12.79
N THR A 53 -5.21 -4.06 -11.54
CA THR A 53 -4.53 -3.50 -10.36
C THR A 53 -3.20 -4.20 -10.03
N LYS A 54 -2.63 -4.95 -10.99
CA LYS A 54 -1.36 -5.71 -10.86
C LYS A 54 -1.32 -6.59 -9.61
N GLN A 55 -2.49 -7.13 -9.20
CA GLN A 55 -2.67 -7.99 -8.02
C GLN A 55 -2.26 -7.30 -6.69
N SER A 56 -2.25 -5.96 -6.64
CA SER A 56 -1.80 -5.19 -5.47
C SER A 56 -2.95 -4.84 -4.50
N TYR A 57 -4.22 -4.81 -4.99
CA TYR A 57 -5.35 -4.36 -4.19
C TYR A 57 -5.93 -5.48 -3.31
N GLY A 58 -6.02 -5.19 -2.00
CA GLY A 58 -6.82 -5.97 -1.06
C GLY A 58 -8.33 -5.85 -1.38
N TYR A 59 -9.15 -6.74 -0.79
CA TYR A 59 -10.58 -6.79 -1.10
C TYR A 59 -11.31 -5.45 -0.87
N ILE A 60 -10.91 -4.63 0.11
CA ILE A 60 -11.52 -3.32 0.37
C ILE A 60 -11.24 -2.34 -0.76
N ARG A 61 -9.97 -2.19 -1.15
CA ARG A 61 -9.58 -1.29 -2.26
C ARG A 61 -10.17 -1.76 -3.58
N LEU A 62 -10.17 -3.07 -3.83
CA LEU A 62 -10.74 -3.65 -5.04
C LEU A 62 -12.25 -3.43 -5.12
N THR A 63 -12.97 -3.49 -3.98
CA THR A 63 -14.41 -3.14 -3.95
C THR A 63 -14.62 -1.69 -4.35
N LYS A 64 -13.86 -0.76 -3.76
CA LYS A 64 -13.97 0.68 -4.09
C LYS A 64 -13.65 0.96 -5.55
N HIS A 65 -12.64 0.28 -6.11
CA HIS A 65 -12.27 0.39 -7.52
C HIS A 65 -13.41 -0.06 -8.44
N LEU A 66 -14.03 -1.22 -8.17
CA LEU A 66 -15.17 -1.73 -8.93
C LEU A 66 -16.41 -0.82 -8.78
N GLN A 67 -16.67 -0.30 -7.59
CA GLN A 67 -17.77 0.62 -7.34
C GLN A 67 -17.57 1.97 -8.06
N ALA A 68 -16.35 2.48 -8.16
CA ALA A 68 -16.01 3.67 -8.94
C ALA A 68 -16.26 3.47 -10.45
N GLN A 69 -16.20 2.24 -10.95
CA GLN A 69 -16.56 1.86 -12.32
C GLN A 69 -18.09 1.61 -12.48
N GLY A 70 -18.91 1.92 -11.49
CA GLY A 70 -20.37 1.74 -11.51
C GLY A 70 -20.84 0.31 -11.22
N ILE A 71 -19.95 -0.61 -10.85
CA ILE A 71 -20.30 -2.01 -10.59
C ILE A 71 -20.87 -2.14 -9.18
N LYS A 72 -22.13 -2.57 -9.08
CA LYS A 72 -22.81 -2.84 -7.79
C LYS A 72 -22.32 -4.16 -7.20
N ILE A 73 -21.36 -4.11 -6.30
CA ILE A 73 -20.80 -5.27 -5.61
C ILE A 73 -20.51 -4.92 -4.15
N SER A 74 -20.77 -5.87 -3.24
CA SER A 74 -20.46 -5.68 -1.81
C SER A 74 -19.04 -6.13 -1.49
N THR A 75 -18.46 -5.53 -0.44
CA THR A 75 -17.14 -5.91 0.09
C THR A 75 -17.08 -7.39 0.50
N TYR A 76 -18.18 -7.91 1.05
CA TYR A 76 -18.30 -9.33 1.39
C TYR A 76 -18.21 -10.22 0.14
N ALA A 77 -18.92 -9.87 -0.95
CA ALA A 77 -18.88 -10.65 -2.18
C ALA A 77 -17.47 -10.67 -2.79
N VAL A 78 -16.79 -9.52 -2.86
CA VAL A 78 -15.40 -9.44 -3.35
C VAL A 78 -14.47 -10.29 -2.49
N ARG A 79 -14.59 -10.24 -1.16
CA ARG A 79 -13.80 -11.06 -0.23
C ARG A 79 -14.00 -12.56 -0.48
N GLN A 80 -15.25 -13.00 -0.64
CA GLN A 80 -15.57 -14.41 -0.91
C GLN A 80 -15.04 -14.86 -2.28
N ILE A 81 -15.22 -14.04 -3.32
CA ILE A 81 -14.72 -14.34 -4.67
C ILE A 81 -13.20 -14.47 -4.66
N LYS A 82 -12.49 -13.53 -4.02
CA LYS A 82 -11.03 -13.61 -3.87
C LYS A 82 -10.59 -14.88 -3.15
N LYS A 83 -11.26 -15.25 -2.05
CA LYS A 83 -10.95 -16.47 -1.29
C LYS A 83 -11.15 -17.73 -2.12
N LEU A 84 -12.32 -17.87 -2.77
CA LEU A 84 -12.69 -19.05 -3.56
C LEU A 84 -11.82 -19.24 -4.82
N ASN A 85 -11.35 -18.14 -5.40
CA ASN A 85 -10.50 -18.17 -6.61
C ASN A 85 -9.02 -18.00 -6.28
N GLN A 86 -8.61 -18.03 -5.01
CA GLN A 86 -7.22 -17.90 -4.56
C GLN A 86 -6.51 -16.65 -5.08
N LEU A 87 -7.24 -15.52 -5.21
CA LEU A 87 -6.73 -14.24 -5.69
C LEU A 87 -6.01 -13.51 -4.56
N TYR A 88 -4.76 -13.86 -4.35
CA TYR A 88 -3.92 -13.23 -3.32
C TYR A 88 -3.22 -11.99 -3.86
N CYS A 89 -2.99 -11.02 -2.96
CA CYS A 89 -2.17 -9.87 -3.31
C CYS A 89 -0.69 -10.27 -3.37
N LYS A 90 0.04 -9.71 -4.32
CA LYS A 90 1.51 -9.86 -4.36
C LYS A 90 2.10 -9.28 -3.07
N ARG A 91 2.83 -10.10 -2.33
CA ARG A 91 3.60 -9.62 -1.18
C ARG A 91 4.91 -9.03 -1.69
N HIS A 92 5.21 -7.78 -1.32
CA HIS A 92 6.54 -7.23 -1.57
C HIS A 92 7.60 -8.04 -0.81
N LYS A 93 8.71 -8.33 -1.50
CA LYS A 93 9.88 -8.95 -0.84
C LYS A 93 10.40 -7.97 0.22
N ARG A 94 10.70 -8.47 1.43
CA ARG A 94 11.32 -7.67 2.49
C ARG A 94 12.60 -7.02 1.98
N PHE A 95 12.76 -5.72 2.23
CA PHE A 95 13.92 -4.94 1.87
C PHE A 95 15.21 -5.45 2.53
N LYS A 96 16.33 -5.42 1.77
CA LYS A 96 17.68 -5.53 2.31
C LYS A 96 18.04 -4.21 3.01
N ARG A 97 18.65 -4.27 4.21
CA ARG A 97 19.24 -3.12 4.90
C ARG A 97 20.28 -2.47 3.97
N THR A 98 20.11 -1.22 3.61
CA THR A 98 20.99 -0.47 2.68
C THR A 98 21.68 0.72 3.33
N THR A 99 21.34 1.10 4.57
CA THR A 99 21.90 2.27 5.24
C THR A 99 23.19 1.89 5.96
N LYS A 100 24.31 2.42 5.49
CA LYS A 100 25.58 2.43 6.23
C LYS A 100 25.53 3.57 7.25
N SER A 101 25.28 3.24 8.50
CA SER A 101 25.24 4.18 9.63
C SER A 101 26.58 4.33 10.35
N ASP A 102 27.67 3.79 9.80
CA ASP A 102 29.03 3.91 10.38
C ASP A 102 29.74 5.15 9.81
N HIS A 103 29.49 6.30 10.42
CA HIS A 103 30.24 7.53 10.19
C HIS A 103 30.46 8.28 11.51
N ASN A 104 31.60 8.95 11.65
CA ASN A 104 32.00 9.75 12.82
C ASN A 104 31.29 11.13 12.91
N ARG A 105 30.08 11.28 12.37
CA ARG A 105 29.33 12.54 12.44
C ARG A 105 28.47 12.57 13.68
N ALA A 106 28.30 13.74 14.27
CA ALA A 106 27.43 13.91 15.42
C ALA A 106 25.97 13.51 15.10
N ILE A 107 25.31 12.84 16.01
CA ILE A 107 23.96 12.26 15.85
C ILE A 107 23.05 12.98 16.84
N TYR A 108 21.82 13.29 16.40
CA TYR A 108 20.78 13.81 17.29
C TYR A 108 20.20 12.70 18.17
N ALA A 109 19.77 13.05 19.40
CA ALA A 109 19.01 12.14 20.24
C ALA A 109 17.66 11.75 19.60
N ASN A 110 17.12 10.59 19.96
CA ASN A 110 15.77 10.23 19.57
C ASN A 110 14.76 10.96 20.46
N LEU A 111 14.11 11.99 19.93
CA LEU A 111 13.11 12.79 20.64
C LEU A 111 11.69 12.24 20.49
N LEU A 112 11.44 11.40 19.47
CA LEU A 112 10.09 10.86 19.22
C LEU A 112 9.79 9.60 20.03
N GLU A 113 10.79 8.77 20.33
CA GLU A 113 10.64 7.53 21.08
C GLU A 113 9.43 6.69 20.65
N GLN A 114 9.21 6.59 19.33
CA GLN A 114 8.08 5.90 18.68
C GLN A 114 6.69 6.52 18.96
N GLN A 115 6.63 7.70 19.55
CA GLN A 115 5.39 8.43 19.74
C GLN A 115 5.02 9.19 18.46
N PHE A 116 4.34 8.53 17.54
CA PHE A 116 3.97 9.10 16.23
C PHE A 116 2.58 9.72 16.19
N SER A 117 1.89 9.76 17.32
CA SER A 117 0.58 10.39 17.44
C SER A 117 0.71 11.84 17.86
N MET A 118 0.66 12.74 16.87
CA MET A 118 0.73 14.18 17.10
C MET A 118 -0.66 14.76 17.33
N THR A 119 -0.76 15.85 18.09
CA THR A 119 -2.02 16.53 18.44
C THR A 119 -2.44 17.60 17.42
N LYS A 120 -1.49 18.12 16.65
CA LYS A 120 -1.73 19.15 15.62
C LYS A 120 -0.67 19.06 14.50
N PRO A 121 -0.94 19.67 13.32
CA PRO A 121 0.02 19.72 12.22
C PRO A 121 1.33 20.44 12.62
N ASN A 122 2.42 20.11 11.94
CA ASN A 122 3.73 20.77 12.06
C ASN A 122 4.32 20.73 13.48
N LEU A 123 4.02 19.68 14.28
CA LEU A 123 4.74 19.41 15.53
C LEU A 123 5.95 18.51 15.29
N ALA A 124 5.77 17.48 14.46
CA ALA A 124 6.86 16.58 14.09
C ALA A 124 6.69 16.10 12.65
N TRP A 125 7.80 16.11 11.92
CA TRP A 125 7.92 15.57 10.58
C TRP A 125 8.87 14.39 10.58
N SER A 126 8.60 13.37 9.78
CA SER A 126 9.51 12.27 9.51
C SER A 126 10.08 12.42 8.10
N SER A 127 11.39 12.20 7.96
CA SER A 127 12.10 12.30 6.69
C SER A 127 12.89 11.02 6.41
N ASP A 128 12.88 10.58 5.16
CA ASP A 128 13.62 9.39 4.72
C ASP A 128 13.90 9.45 3.22
N ILE A 129 14.86 8.63 2.78
CA ILE A 129 15.23 8.48 1.38
C ILE A 129 14.83 7.09 0.91
N THR A 130 14.18 7.04 -0.23
CA THR A 130 13.95 5.79 -0.94
C THR A 130 14.53 5.85 -2.35
N TYR A 131 14.61 4.70 -3.02
CA TYR A 131 15.02 4.62 -4.41
C TYR A 131 13.92 3.96 -5.24
N ILE A 132 13.79 4.43 -6.47
CA ILE A 132 12.79 4.00 -7.44
C ILE A 132 13.54 3.57 -8.69
N TRP A 133 13.21 2.41 -9.20
CA TRP A 133 13.74 1.96 -10.49
C TRP A 133 12.95 2.58 -11.62
N THR A 134 13.62 3.22 -12.56
CA THR A 134 13.04 3.82 -13.77
C THR A 134 13.64 3.18 -15.02
N ALA A 135 13.09 3.49 -16.18
CA ALA A 135 13.65 3.03 -17.46
C ALA A 135 15.09 3.55 -17.71
N GLU A 136 15.47 4.67 -17.06
CA GLU A 136 16.77 5.33 -17.20
C GLU A 136 17.74 4.96 -16.06
N GLY A 137 17.30 4.16 -15.07
CA GLY A 137 18.13 3.73 -13.94
C GLY A 137 17.52 4.05 -12.57
N TRP A 138 18.38 4.11 -11.54
CA TRP A 138 17.96 4.40 -10.17
C TRP A 138 17.71 5.88 -9.95
N LEU A 139 16.54 6.22 -9.43
CA LEU A 139 16.17 7.55 -8.99
C LEU A 139 15.97 7.54 -7.48
N TYR A 140 16.60 8.48 -6.78
CA TYR A 140 16.47 8.65 -5.33
C TYR A 140 15.42 9.70 -5.03
N LEU A 141 14.52 9.38 -4.12
CA LEU A 141 13.45 10.25 -3.63
C LEU A 141 13.65 10.47 -2.13
N ALA A 142 13.92 11.72 -1.73
CA ALA A 142 13.77 12.14 -0.35
C ALA A 142 12.38 12.73 -0.15
N ALA A 143 11.72 12.38 0.95
CA ALA A 143 10.44 12.97 1.31
C ALA A 143 10.39 13.36 2.79
N VAL A 144 9.61 14.39 3.06
CA VAL A 144 9.28 14.89 4.40
C VAL A 144 7.77 14.72 4.58
N LYS A 145 7.37 14.03 5.64
CA LYS A 145 5.98 13.68 5.94
C LYS A 145 5.59 14.24 7.30
N ASP A 146 4.49 14.97 7.36
CA ASP A 146 3.90 15.41 8.61
C ASP A 146 3.26 14.22 9.35
N LEU A 147 3.60 14.07 10.64
CA LEU A 147 3.14 12.94 11.44
C LEU A 147 1.68 13.07 11.91
N TYR A 148 1.09 14.26 11.87
CA TYR A 148 -0.33 14.47 12.17
C TYR A 148 -1.21 14.25 10.95
N THR A 149 -0.99 15.02 9.87
CA THR A 149 -1.81 14.96 8.65
C THR A 149 -1.54 13.72 7.80
N LYS A 150 -0.40 13.05 8.02
CA LYS A 150 0.12 11.94 7.21
C LYS A 150 0.43 12.32 5.76
N GLN A 151 0.44 13.60 5.43
CA GLN A 151 0.74 14.13 4.10
C GLN A 151 2.24 14.28 3.89
N VAL A 152 2.69 14.10 2.66
CA VAL A 152 4.04 14.50 2.22
C VAL A 152 4.02 16.00 2.00
N VAL A 153 4.77 16.73 2.84
CA VAL A 153 4.83 18.19 2.84
C VAL A 153 5.95 18.75 1.98
N GLY A 154 6.98 17.92 1.71
CA GLY A 154 8.07 18.26 0.81
C GLY A 154 8.75 17.01 0.28
N TYR A 155 9.32 17.11 -0.93
CA TYR A 155 10.06 16.02 -1.55
C TYR A 155 11.12 16.56 -2.52
N SER A 156 12.08 15.73 -2.88
CA SER A 156 13.08 16.01 -3.91
C SER A 156 13.50 14.71 -4.58
N LEU A 157 13.80 14.78 -5.86
CA LEU A 157 14.25 13.66 -6.70
C LEU A 157 15.64 13.97 -7.25
N ASN A 158 16.52 12.98 -7.29
CA ASN A 158 17.85 13.10 -7.89
C ASN A 158 18.38 11.71 -8.28
N GLU A 159 19.28 11.66 -9.26
CA GLU A 159 19.99 10.45 -9.67
C GLU A 159 21.04 10.00 -8.63
N ARG A 160 21.43 10.87 -7.70
CA ARG A 160 22.41 10.59 -6.66
C ARG A 160 21.88 10.89 -5.27
N MET A 161 22.19 10.01 -4.32
CA MET A 161 21.81 10.14 -2.91
C MET A 161 22.78 11.10 -2.18
N THR A 162 22.63 12.40 -2.39
CA THR A 162 23.47 13.44 -1.81
C THR A 162 22.82 14.12 -0.60
N ALA A 163 23.58 14.89 0.18
CA ALA A 163 23.04 15.76 1.23
C ALA A 163 22.08 16.82 0.65
N GLN A 164 22.37 17.32 -0.56
CA GLN A 164 21.53 18.30 -1.24
C GLN A 164 20.10 17.77 -1.49
N LEU A 165 19.95 16.46 -1.75
CA LEU A 165 18.65 15.83 -1.96
C LEU A 165 17.72 16.02 -0.75
N VAL A 166 18.21 15.74 0.46
CA VAL A 166 17.43 15.91 1.70
C VAL A 166 17.23 17.37 2.08
N CYS A 167 18.21 18.22 1.81
CA CYS A 167 18.12 19.68 2.00
C CYS A 167 17.02 20.29 1.13
N ASN A 168 16.94 19.90 -0.14
CA ASN A 168 15.92 20.36 -1.07
C ASN A 168 14.51 19.92 -0.62
N ALA A 169 14.34 18.65 -0.22
CA ALA A 169 13.08 18.14 0.30
C ALA A 169 12.62 18.92 1.55
N LEU A 170 13.53 19.16 2.50
CA LEU A 170 13.23 19.92 3.71
C LEU A 170 12.92 21.39 3.39
N THR A 171 13.68 22.02 2.50
CA THR A 171 13.44 23.42 2.08
C THR A 171 12.06 23.58 1.43
N MET A 172 11.67 22.63 0.57
CA MET A 172 10.33 22.58 -0.02
C MET A 172 9.25 22.46 1.06
N ALA A 173 9.42 21.55 2.04
CA ALA A 173 8.50 21.38 3.15
C ALA A 173 8.31 22.67 3.97
N ILE A 174 9.41 23.33 4.33
CA ILE A 174 9.41 24.59 5.06
C ILE A 174 8.67 25.68 4.28
N ARG A 175 8.94 25.79 2.99
CA ARG A 175 8.30 26.78 2.10
C ARG A 175 6.80 26.57 2.01
N ASN A 176 6.36 25.33 1.90
CA ASN A 176 4.95 24.95 1.73
C ASN A 176 4.15 25.13 3.03
N GLN A 177 4.72 24.72 4.17
CA GLN A 177 3.99 24.64 5.44
C GLN A 177 4.22 25.82 6.37
N LYS A 178 5.35 26.56 6.19
CA LYS A 178 5.76 27.69 7.05
C LYS A 178 5.62 27.33 8.54
N PRO A 179 6.23 26.23 9.00
CA PRO A 179 6.06 25.75 10.38
C PRO A 179 6.64 26.73 11.38
N THR A 180 6.14 26.67 12.60
CA THR A 180 6.67 27.44 13.73
C THR A 180 7.99 26.85 14.24
N LYS A 181 8.75 27.63 14.99
CA LYS A 181 9.94 27.19 15.72
C LYS A 181 9.64 25.99 16.62
N GLY A 182 10.67 25.17 16.88
CA GLY A 182 10.55 24.01 17.74
C GLY A 182 9.98 22.75 17.06
N LEU A 183 9.70 22.78 15.74
CA LEU A 183 9.31 21.60 14.96
C LEU A 183 10.37 20.51 15.09
N ILE A 184 9.97 19.27 15.40
CA ILE A 184 10.84 18.10 15.43
C ILE A 184 10.96 17.52 14.02
N ILE A 185 12.20 17.37 13.53
CA ILE A 185 12.48 16.67 12.28
C ILE A 185 13.16 15.34 12.59
N HIS A 186 12.46 14.25 12.39
CA HIS A 186 12.95 12.91 12.65
C HIS A 186 13.43 12.23 11.36
N SER A 187 14.58 11.57 11.43
CA SER A 187 15.16 10.82 10.32
C SER A 187 15.91 9.58 10.80
N ASP A 188 16.38 8.76 9.86
CA ASP A 188 17.39 7.76 10.15
C ASP A 188 18.77 8.41 10.39
N ARG A 189 19.80 7.58 10.69
CA ARG A 189 21.19 8.03 10.86
C ARG A 189 21.97 8.07 9.54
N GLY A 190 21.32 8.27 8.43
CA GLY A 190 22.00 8.41 7.14
C GLY A 190 22.95 9.58 7.12
N SER A 191 24.11 9.42 6.45
CA SER A 191 25.14 10.45 6.36
C SER A 191 24.65 11.77 5.77
N GLN A 192 23.57 11.74 4.99
CA GLN A 192 22.92 12.90 4.39
C GLN A 192 22.27 13.79 5.45
N TYR A 193 21.56 13.18 6.42
CA TYR A 193 20.91 13.88 7.53
C TYR A 193 21.91 14.38 8.59
N CYS A 194 23.10 13.76 8.63
CA CYS A 194 24.21 14.21 9.49
C CYS A 194 25.11 15.25 8.82
N SER A 195 24.77 15.73 7.62
CA SER A 195 25.56 16.71 6.89
C SER A 195 25.50 18.11 7.53
N HIS A 196 26.53 18.91 7.30
CA HIS A 196 26.60 20.26 7.82
C HIS A 196 25.52 21.15 7.21
N GLU A 197 25.24 20.99 5.92
CA GLU A 197 24.21 21.73 5.19
C GLU A 197 22.82 21.48 5.77
N TYR A 198 22.49 20.23 6.07
CA TYR A 198 21.21 19.87 6.67
C TYR A 198 21.04 20.46 8.06
N ARG A 199 22.09 20.41 8.89
CA ARG A 199 22.12 21.00 10.24
C ARG A 199 21.93 22.50 10.21
N LYS A 200 22.62 23.21 9.30
CA LYS A 200 22.42 24.65 9.12
C LYS A 200 20.97 25.04 8.86
N ILE A 201 20.23 24.22 8.09
CA ILE A 201 18.80 24.48 7.83
C ILE A 201 18.01 24.35 9.14
N LEU A 202 18.25 23.28 9.93
CA LEU A 202 17.58 23.08 11.20
C LEU A 202 17.84 24.22 12.17
N GLU A 203 19.10 24.60 12.34
CA GLU A 203 19.54 25.73 13.20
C GLU A 203 18.93 27.06 12.77
N LYS A 204 18.98 27.36 11.46
CA LYS A 204 18.43 28.61 10.92
C LYS A 204 16.91 28.74 11.17
N CYS A 205 16.20 27.61 11.15
CA CYS A 205 14.75 27.59 11.36
C CYS A 205 14.36 27.35 12.83
N ASP A 206 15.32 27.16 13.73
CA ASP A 206 15.09 26.81 15.13
C ASP A 206 14.27 25.50 15.28
N PHE A 207 14.66 24.48 14.49
CA PHE A 207 14.05 23.15 14.51
C PHE A 207 14.89 22.16 15.31
N GLN A 208 14.24 21.16 15.89
CA GLN A 208 14.86 20.12 16.68
C GLN A 208 15.13 18.88 15.81
N GLY A 209 16.40 18.55 15.62
CA GLY A 209 16.78 17.31 14.97
C GLY A 209 16.54 16.12 15.89
N SER A 210 15.99 15.03 15.34
CA SER A 210 15.77 13.76 16.02
C SER A 210 16.20 12.61 15.10
N MET A 211 16.81 11.55 15.66
CA MET A 211 17.29 10.42 14.87
C MET A 211 16.92 9.09 15.51
N SER A 212 16.58 8.12 14.69
CA SER A 212 16.30 6.74 15.11
C SER A 212 17.44 6.13 15.90
N LYS A 213 17.15 5.23 16.84
CA LYS A 213 18.17 4.42 17.51
C LYS A 213 18.86 3.48 16.53
N ARG A 214 20.13 3.14 16.79
CA ARG A 214 20.87 2.21 15.93
C ARG A 214 20.23 0.82 15.97
N GLY A 215 19.79 0.35 14.81
CA GLY A 215 19.20 -1.00 14.68
C GLY A 215 17.72 -1.09 15.02
N ASP A 216 17.07 -0.01 15.41
CA ASP A 216 15.63 0.01 15.64
C ASP A 216 14.90 0.46 14.36
N CYS A 217 14.33 -0.52 13.64
CA CYS A 217 13.58 -0.26 12.41
C CYS A 217 12.19 0.35 12.65
N TYR A 218 11.69 0.32 13.88
CA TYR A 218 10.37 0.87 14.18
C TYR A 218 10.40 2.39 14.40
N ASP A 219 11.56 2.95 14.67
CA ASP A 219 11.72 4.39 14.92
C ASP A 219 11.34 5.26 13.71
N ASN A 220 11.39 4.71 12.48
CA ASN A 220 11.03 5.44 11.25
C ASN A 220 9.82 4.81 10.52
N ALA A 221 9.05 3.96 11.20
CA ALA A 221 7.91 3.23 10.66
C ALA A 221 6.87 4.07 9.88
N PRO A 222 6.53 5.32 10.28
CA PRO A 222 5.52 6.12 9.57
C PRO A 222 5.88 6.43 8.13
N ILE A 223 7.15 6.71 7.82
CA ILE A 223 7.56 7.02 6.45
C ILE A 223 7.92 5.75 5.68
N GLU A 224 8.44 4.71 6.35
CA GLU A 224 8.65 3.40 5.72
C GLU A 224 7.34 2.78 5.23
N SER A 225 6.27 2.89 6.04
CA SER A 225 4.91 2.50 5.64
C SER A 225 4.43 3.24 4.39
N PHE A 226 4.75 4.52 4.26
CA PHE A 226 4.42 5.31 3.07
C PHE A 226 5.15 4.79 1.82
N TRP A 227 6.43 4.42 1.92
CA TRP A 227 7.16 3.81 0.81
C TRP A 227 6.53 2.51 0.33
N GLY A 228 6.03 1.70 1.26
CA GLY A 228 5.27 0.49 0.92
C GLY A 228 4.01 0.75 0.10
N ILE A 229 3.38 1.92 0.27
CA ILE A 229 2.21 2.34 -0.51
C ILE A 229 2.63 2.92 -1.86
N LEU A 230 3.67 3.75 -1.88
CA LEU A 230 4.15 4.44 -3.07
C LEU A 230 4.69 3.46 -4.13
N LYS A 231 5.36 2.40 -3.70
CA LYS A 231 6.01 1.42 -4.59
C LYS A 231 5.09 0.26 -5.04
N ASN A 232 3.84 0.25 -4.62
CA ASN A 232 2.80 -0.67 -5.03
C ASN A 232 2.00 -0.12 -6.19
#